data_66c850ce89d0cda71b9b1d7085529392
#
_entry.id   66c850ce89d0cda71b9b1d7085529392
#
_cell.length_a   1.000
_cell.length_b   1.000
_cell.length_c   1.000
_cell.angle_alpha   90.00
_cell.angle_beta   90.00
_cell.angle_gamma   90.00
#
_symmetry.space_group_name_H-M   'P 1'
#
loop_
_entity.id
_entity.type
_entity.pdbx_description
1 polymer ?
#
loop_
_entity_poly.entity_id
_entity_poly.type
_entity_poly.pdbx_seq_one_letter_code
_entity_poly.pdbx_strand_id
1 'polypeptide(L)'
;MVLLATLLLASCSSKGPYQLNLMPAPKIYSEKKINPFEAIDKQIFPYRGILYATDRLPATDDSKEDFYENERGHVLRFGVGKIKLGKENLDWEQAKEVSLLKNRGKDYPLQVTKVDELGILDSSRSQLFISSDAEKGKSANKAFASLINKKLSTSHNKDVYVYIHGYKVVFSNPLLVSAELWHFLGYDGAFIAYAWPSTPSQWAYAKDLETAAYSSRNLRLLLEYLAKETNARRIHIIAYSAGTRVAINALSQLALLNKNGSKRSITNKLRIGHVILVGSDSDRGIFAGYLEDGLLNVMDDFTIYMSDTDKALGISKFVFTRRRLGQVFVPENLEPAVRDYLERTKDLSLINVTNAEEAAVGNGHAYFRKSPWVSSDVLMTLKYSLTPGERGLVRDKELPTWVFPDNYTDRLRQQLKDKIGLN
;
A
#
# COMPACT_ATOMS: atom_id res chain seq x y z
N MET A 1 55.37 8.49 29.45
CA MET A 1 54.59 8.82 28.26
C MET A 1 54.19 7.51 27.60
N VAL A 2 53.03 6.99 27.98
CA VAL A 2 52.52 5.68 27.51
C VAL A 2 51.43 5.96 26.48
N LEU A 3 51.69 5.60 25.22
CA LEU A 3 50.74 5.69 24.12
C LEU A 3 49.70 4.55 24.25
N LEU A 4 48.47 4.88 24.59
CA LEU A 4 47.35 3.96 24.55
C LEU A 4 46.83 3.90 23.10
N ALA A 5 47.17 2.83 22.37
CA ALA A 5 46.60 2.53 21.06
C ALA A 5 45.24 1.92 21.25
N THR A 6 44.18 2.69 21.07
CA THR A 6 42.78 2.19 20.99
C THR A 6 42.56 1.52 19.63
N LEU A 7 42.56 0.18 19.61
CA LEU A 7 42.07 -0.61 18.49
C LEU A 7 40.55 -0.39 18.37
N LEU A 8 40.14 0.41 17.38
CA LEU A 8 38.77 0.44 16.89
C LEU A 8 38.52 -0.89 16.15
N LEU A 9 37.98 -1.87 16.83
CA LEU A 9 37.33 -3.04 16.20
C LEU A 9 36.09 -2.52 15.49
N ALA A 10 36.21 -2.27 14.19
CA ALA A 10 35.07 -2.12 13.30
C ALA A 10 34.34 -3.47 13.26
N SER A 11 33.33 -3.63 14.14
CA SER A 11 32.38 -4.73 14.05
C SER A 11 31.60 -4.55 12.74
N CYS A 12 31.98 -5.27 11.70
CA CYS A 12 31.15 -5.53 10.54
C CYS A 12 29.96 -6.38 11.00
N SER A 13 28.98 -5.77 11.62
CA SER A 13 27.66 -6.35 11.82
C SER A 13 27.03 -6.50 10.44
N SER A 14 27.16 -7.65 9.81
CA SER A 14 26.33 -8.04 8.68
C SER A 14 24.88 -8.03 9.20
N LYS A 15 24.13 -6.96 8.85
CA LYS A 15 22.70 -6.96 9.10
C LYS A 15 22.12 -8.10 8.30
N GLY A 16 21.55 -9.08 8.99
CA GLY A 16 20.81 -10.17 8.34
C GLY A 16 19.71 -9.60 7.44
N PRO A 17 19.15 -10.41 6.53
CA PRO A 17 18.14 -9.96 5.58
C PRO A 17 16.95 -9.33 6.28
N TYR A 18 16.36 -8.31 5.66
CA TYR A 18 15.20 -7.61 6.20
C TYR A 18 14.03 -8.57 6.40
N GLN A 19 13.42 -8.54 7.56
CA GLN A 19 12.29 -9.38 7.95
C GLN A 19 11.11 -8.53 8.44
N LEU A 20 9.90 -9.03 8.20
CA LEU A 20 8.65 -8.43 8.63
C LEU A 20 7.78 -9.51 9.29
N ASN A 21 7.42 -9.36 10.56
CA ASN A 21 6.51 -10.31 11.20
C ASN A 21 5.11 -10.25 10.60
N LEU A 22 4.51 -11.43 10.36
CA LEU A 22 3.15 -11.56 9.85
C LEU A 22 2.18 -10.81 10.76
N MET A 23 1.34 -9.97 10.17
CA MET A 23 0.35 -9.15 10.90
C MET A 23 -0.68 -10.03 11.63
N PRO A 24 -1.31 -9.55 12.73
CA PRO A 24 -2.44 -10.23 13.36
C PRO A 24 -3.52 -10.55 12.33
N ALA A 25 -4.25 -11.64 12.54
CA ALA A 25 -5.39 -11.95 11.67
C ALA A 25 -6.39 -10.80 11.68
N PRO A 26 -6.85 -10.33 10.51
CA PRO A 26 -7.97 -9.41 10.43
C PRO A 26 -9.17 -9.94 11.19
N LYS A 27 -9.92 -9.07 11.87
CA LYS A 27 -11.01 -9.49 12.77
C LYS A 27 -12.05 -10.38 12.10
N ILE A 28 -12.33 -10.11 10.83
CA ILE A 28 -13.25 -10.90 10.01
C ILE A 28 -12.87 -12.40 9.93
N TYR A 29 -11.57 -12.72 10.01
CA TYR A 29 -11.05 -14.10 9.93
C TYR A 29 -10.78 -14.74 11.29
N SER A 30 -10.50 -13.93 12.32
CA SER A 30 -10.12 -14.42 13.66
C SER A 30 -11.23 -15.21 14.36
N GLU A 31 -12.44 -15.16 13.85
CA GLU A 31 -13.60 -15.85 14.43
C GLU A 31 -13.96 -17.16 13.73
N LYS A 32 -13.10 -17.66 12.87
CA LYS A 32 -13.19 -18.93 12.13
C LYS A 32 -14.45 -19.09 11.25
N LYS A 33 -15.28 -18.06 11.11
CA LYS A 33 -16.49 -18.10 10.29
C LYS A 33 -16.24 -17.81 8.81
N ILE A 34 -15.15 -17.11 8.51
CA ILE A 34 -14.74 -16.81 7.14
C ILE A 34 -13.29 -17.25 7.00
N ASN A 35 -13.04 -18.15 6.08
CA ASN A 35 -11.70 -18.60 5.74
C ASN A 35 -11.33 -18.08 4.35
N PRO A 36 -10.40 -17.11 4.24
CA PRO A 36 -10.00 -16.57 2.94
C PRO A 36 -9.30 -17.62 2.05
N PHE A 37 -8.95 -18.79 2.61
CA PHE A 37 -8.15 -19.82 1.98
C PHE A 37 -8.96 -21.03 1.47
N GLU A 38 -10.28 -21.04 1.59
CA GLU A 38 -11.11 -22.21 1.23
C GLU A 38 -11.01 -22.57 -0.25
N ALA A 39 -10.92 -21.58 -1.13
CA ALA A 39 -10.88 -21.78 -2.58
C ALA A 39 -9.46 -21.99 -3.14
N ILE A 40 -8.43 -22.06 -2.28
CA ILE A 40 -7.03 -22.13 -2.74
C ILE A 40 -6.63 -23.58 -2.98
N ASP A 41 -6.16 -23.88 -4.19
CA ASP A 41 -5.54 -25.15 -4.53
C ASP A 41 -4.31 -25.40 -3.64
N LYS A 42 -4.31 -26.51 -2.92
CA LYS A 42 -3.28 -26.94 -1.95
C LYS A 42 -1.88 -27.06 -2.57
N GLN A 43 -1.76 -27.17 -3.89
CA GLN A 43 -0.48 -27.33 -4.58
C GLN A 43 0.25 -25.99 -4.82
N ILE A 44 -0.41 -24.85 -4.64
CA ILE A 44 0.16 -23.53 -4.89
C ILE A 44 0.56 -22.91 -3.56
N PHE A 45 1.85 -23.02 -3.17
CA PHE A 45 2.38 -22.27 -2.03
C PHE A 45 2.41 -20.77 -2.38
N PRO A 46 1.57 -19.94 -1.78
CA PRO A 46 1.16 -18.65 -2.33
C PRO A 46 2.25 -17.57 -2.30
N TYR A 47 3.16 -17.62 -1.34
CA TYR A 47 4.22 -16.62 -1.18
C TYR A 47 5.29 -16.65 -2.30
N ARG A 48 5.20 -17.58 -3.24
CA ARG A 48 6.20 -17.79 -4.31
C ARG A 48 6.04 -16.82 -5.48
N GLY A 49 5.67 -15.59 -5.31
CA GLY A 49 5.62 -14.75 -6.49
C GLY A 49 4.82 -13.48 -6.36
N ILE A 50 5.24 -12.60 -5.45
CA ILE A 50 4.74 -11.23 -5.43
C ILE A 50 5.34 -10.45 -6.60
N LEU A 51 4.48 -9.78 -7.36
CA LEU A 51 4.91 -8.90 -8.43
C LEU A 51 5.43 -7.59 -7.85
N TYR A 52 6.43 -6.99 -8.48
CA TYR A 52 6.90 -5.68 -8.11
C TYR A 52 7.16 -4.78 -9.32
N ALA A 53 7.08 -3.48 -9.07
CA ALA A 53 7.56 -2.42 -9.92
C ALA A 53 8.46 -1.51 -9.08
N THR A 54 9.61 -1.09 -9.61
CA THR A 54 10.55 -0.24 -8.87
C THR A 54 11.29 0.71 -9.80
N ASP A 55 11.49 1.94 -9.35
CA ASP A 55 12.37 2.93 -9.95
C ASP A 55 13.66 3.14 -9.12
N ARG A 56 14.04 2.12 -8.33
CA ARG A 56 15.32 2.04 -7.64
C ARG A 56 16.44 1.59 -8.60
N LEU A 57 17.65 2.01 -8.32
CA LEU A 57 18.84 1.44 -8.98
C LEU A 57 19.01 -0.02 -8.55
N PRO A 58 19.39 -0.93 -9.47
CA PRO A 58 19.81 -2.28 -9.10
C PRO A 58 21.03 -2.25 -8.17
N ALA A 59 21.05 -3.12 -7.18
CA ALA A 59 22.23 -3.32 -6.35
C ALA A 59 23.38 -3.95 -7.17
N THR A 60 24.59 -3.61 -6.81
CA THR A 60 25.85 -4.18 -7.34
C THR A 60 26.52 -5.04 -6.28
N ASP A 61 27.59 -5.73 -6.60
CA ASP A 61 28.33 -6.58 -5.64
C ASP A 61 28.90 -5.77 -4.46
N ASP A 62 29.15 -4.46 -4.65
CA ASP A 62 29.61 -3.57 -3.60
C ASP A 62 28.49 -2.91 -2.78
N SER A 63 27.23 -3.21 -3.11
CA SER A 63 26.06 -2.62 -2.47
C SER A 63 25.86 -3.12 -1.05
N LYS A 64 25.30 -2.24 -0.18
CA LYS A 64 24.86 -2.63 1.16
C LYS A 64 23.45 -3.27 1.18
N GLU A 65 22.74 -3.14 0.10
CA GLU A 65 21.37 -3.65 -0.11
C GLU A 65 21.40 -4.90 -0.98
N ASP A 66 20.51 -5.85 -0.70
CA ASP A 66 20.55 -7.18 -1.35
C ASP A 66 20.11 -7.18 -2.83
N PHE A 67 19.15 -6.32 -3.22
CA PHE A 67 18.49 -6.40 -4.55
C PHE A 67 18.48 -5.08 -5.30
N TYR A 68 18.10 -4.02 -4.63
CA TYR A 68 18.00 -2.66 -5.17
C TYR A 68 18.45 -1.65 -4.14
N GLU A 69 19.14 -0.63 -4.60
CA GLU A 69 19.59 0.50 -3.81
C GLU A 69 18.43 1.40 -3.34
N ASN A 70 18.71 2.28 -2.38
CA ASN A 70 17.78 3.31 -1.94
C ASN A 70 17.94 4.62 -2.74
N GLU A 71 18.46 4.50 -3.98
CA GLU A 71 18.71 5.60 -4.90
C GLU A 71 17.80 5.53 -6.13
N ARG A 72 17.56 6.70 -6.75
CA ARG A 72 16.70 6.85 -7.93
C ARG A 72 17.36 6.22 -9.15
N GLY A 73 16.65 5.28 -9.78
CA GLY A 73 16.90 4.87 -11.15
C GLY A 73 16.13 5.75 -12.12
N HIS A 74 16.51 5.70 -13.40
CA HIS A 74 15.87 6.52 -14.45
C HIS A 74 14.75 5.79 -15.19
N VAL A 75 14.55 4.52 -14.89
CA VAL A 75 13.57 3.65 -15.55
C VAL A 75 12.76 2.86 -14.53
N LEU A 76 11.55 2.45 -14.91
CA LEU A 76 10.72 1.57 -14.10
C LEU A 76 11.02 0.11 -14.47
N ARG A 77 11.41 -0.69 -13.47
CA ARG A 77 11.76 -2.10 -13.59
C ARG A 77 10.66 -2.98 -13.03
N PHE A 78 10.45 -4.11 -13.66
CA PHE A 78 9.46 -5.11 -13.28
C PHE A 78 10.11 -6.43 -12.91
N GLY A 79 9.51 -7.13 -11.95
CA GLY A 79 9.97 -8.46 -11.60
C GLY A 79 9.05 -9.19 -10.65
N VAL A 80 9.59 -10.29 -10.11
CA VAL A 80 8.89 -11.18 -9.17
C VAL A 80 9.80 -11.46 -7.98
N GLY A 81 9.29 -11.22 -6.77
CA GLY A 81 9.97 -11.57 -5.52
C GLY A 81 9.45 -12.88 -4.95
N LYS A 82 10.36 -13.78 -4.52
CA LYS A 82 10.03 -14.99 -3.77
C LYS A 82 10.07 -14.70 -2.28
N ILE A 83 9.05 -15.12 -1.55
CA ILE A 83 8.91 -14.84 -0.13
C ILE A 83 8.81 -16.15 0.64
N LYS A 84 9.48 -16.20 1.79
CA LYS A 84 9.39 -17.26 2.78
C LYS A 84 8.64 -16.76 4.00
N LEU A 85 7.73 -17.58 4.54
CA LEU A 85 7.07 -17.37 5.81
C LEU A 85 7.68 -18.26 6.90
N GLY A 86 8.01 -17.67 8.05
CA GLY A 86 8.56 -18.37 9.19
C GLY A 86 10.04 -18.70 9.06
N LYS A 87 10.66 -19.06 10.18
CA LYS A 87 12.05 -19.52 10.24
C LYS A 87 12.20 -20.95 9.70
N GLU A 88 11.19 -21.76 9.97
CA GLU A 88 11.08 -23.15 9.51
C GLU A 88 10.32 -23.20 8.17
N ASN A 89 10.41 -24.29 7.44
CA ASN A 89 9.56 -24.52 6.28
C ASN A 89 8.18 -24.95 6.76
N LEU A 90 7.27 -23.98 6.90
CA LEU A 90 5.86 -24.27 7.19
C LEU A 90 5.22 -24.91 5.96
N ASP A 91 4.44 -25.98 6.16
CA ASP A 91 3.53 -26.45 5.14
C ASP A 91 2.31 -25.52 5.02
N TRP A 92 1.48 -25.77 4.00
CA TRP A 92 0.33 -24.91 3.73
C TRP A 92 -0.73 -24.90 4.85
N GLU A 93 -0.96 -26.05 5.49
CA GLU A 93 -1.94 -26.17 6.59
C GLU A 93 -1.46 -25.39 7.84
N GLN A 94 -0.19 -25.53 8.18
CA GLN A 94 0.44 -24.77 9.26
C GLN A 94 0.40 -23.27 8.97
N ALA A 95 0.71 -22.86 7.74
CA ALA A 95 0.67 -21.45 7.33
C ALA A 95 -0.75 -20.86 7.44
N LYS A 96 -1.79 -21.59 7.05
CA LYS A 96 -3.19 -21.20 7.22
C LYS A 96 -3.56 -21.05 8.70
N GLU A 97 -3.25 -22.06 9.49
CA GLU A 97 -3.59 -22.07 10.91
C GLU A 97 -3.02 -20.85 11.62
N VAL A 98 -1.71 -20.61 11.48
CA VAL A 98 -1.07 -19.45 12.14
C VAL A 98 -1.56 -18.11 11.60
N SER A 99 -1.99 -18.06 10.35
CA SER A 99 -2.50 -16.82 9.73
C SER A 99 -3.86 -16.41 10.28
N LEU A 100 -4.69 -17.36 10.70
CA LEU A 100 -6.03 -17.09 11.25
C LEU A 100 -6.01 -16.72 12.74
N LEU A 101 -4.84 -16.69 13.38
CA LEU A 101 -4.68 -16.30 14.77
C LEU A 101 -4.42 -14.80 14.91
N LYS A 102 -5.16 -14.12 15.80
CA LYS A 102 -4.85 -12.76 16.23
C LYS A 102 -3.56 -12.74 17.04
N ASN A 103 -3.48 -13.59 18.07
CA ASN A 103 -2.32 -13.72 18.96
C ASN A 103 -1.60 -15.05 18.69
N ARG A 104 -0.29 -14.98 18.51
CA ARG A 104 0.57 -16.13 18.22
C ARG A 104 1.59 -16.31 19.31
N GLY A 105 1.89 -17.53 19.69
CA GLY A 105 2.91 -17.86 20.71
C GLY A 105 4.35 -17.59 20.29
N LYS A 106 4.59 -17.40 18.97
CA LYS A 106 5.91 -17.05 18.40
C LYS A 106 5.75 -16.15 17.19
N ASP A 107 6.83 -15.49 16.80
CA ASP A 107 6.90 -14.67 15.60
C ASP A 107 6.99 -15.52 14.33
N TYR A 108 6.32 -15.08 13.28
CA TYR A 108 6.35 -15.68 11.95
C TYR A 108 6.90 -14.63 10.95
N PRO A 109 8.24 -14.51 10.81
CA PRO A 109 8.82 -13.53 9.93
C PRO A 109 8.61 -13.89 8.46
N LEU A 110 8.27 -12.88 7.69
CA LEU A 110 8.32 -12.88 6.23
C LEU A 110 9.69 -12.38 5.78
N GLN A 111 10.26 -12.98 4.74
CA GLN A 111 11.54 -12.61 4.17
C GLN A 111 11.53 -12.77 2.65
N VAL A 112 12.10 -11.80 1.92
CA VAL A 112 12.38 -11.94 0.50
C VAL A 112 13.62 -12.83 0.34
N THR A 113 13.47 -13.95 -0.37
CA THR A 113 14.57 -14.94 -0.53
C THR A 113 15.22 -14.85 -1.90
N LYS A 114 14.51 -14.35 -2.91
CA LYS A 114 14.99 -14.19 -4.28
C LYS A 114 14.18 -13.12 -5.00
N VAL A 115 14.85 -12.41 -5.89
CA VAL A 115 14.23 -11.45 -6.81
C VAL A 115 14.64 -11.83 -8.24
N ASP A 116 13.64 -12.01 -9.11
CA ASP A 116 13.83 -12.27 -10.53
C ASP A 116 13.35 -11.04 -11.32
N GLU A 117 14.27 -10.19 -11.80
CA GLU A 117 13.94 -9.05 -12.65
C GLU A 117 13.56 -9.52 -14.06
N LEU A 118 12.45 -9.00 -14.57
CA LEU A 118 11.95 -9.30 -15.93
C LEU A 118 12.49 -8.30 -16.95
N GLY A 119 12.77 -7.07 -16.54
CA GLY A 119 13.26 -5.98 -17.36
C GLY A 119 12.53 -4.67 -17.12
N ILE A 120 12.47 -3.81 -18.09
CA ILE A 120 12.11 -2.39 -18.02
C ILE A 120 10.79 -2.13 -18.71
N LEU A 121 9.98 -1.21 -18.14
CA LEU A 121 8.82 -0.62 -18.80
C LEU A 121 9.30 0.36 -19.88
N ASP A 122 9.02 0.10 -21.14
CA ASP A 122 9.53 0.89 -22.27
C ASP A 122 9.11 2.36 -22.22
N SER A 123 7.90 2.67 -21.79
CA SER A 123 7.42 4.05 -21.66
C SER A 123 8.09 4.85 -20.54
N SER A 124 8.83 4.19 -19.65
CA SER A 124 9.62 4.87 -18.60
C SER A 124 10.98 5.35 -19.09
N ARG A 125 11.50 4.80 -20.20
CA ARG A 125 12.76 5.22 -20.79
C ARG A 125 12.74 6.70 -21.14
N SER A 126 13.82 7.39 -20.84
CA SER A 126 13.97 8.81 -21.13
C SER A 126 15.13 9.05 -22.08
N GLN A 127 14.90 9.83 -23.13
CA GLN A 127 15.96 10.25 -24.04
C GLN A 127 17.02 11.14 -23.37
N LEU A 128 16.69 11.73 -22.22
CA LEU A 128 17.61 12.59 -21.47
C LEU A 128 18.67 11.81 -20.68
N PHE A 129 18.50 10.49 -20.51
CA PHE A 129 19.36 9.63 -19.70
C PHE A 129 19.88 8.40 -20.47
N ILE A 130 20.01 8.48 -21.81
CA ILE A 130 20.31 7.36 -22.71
C ILE A 130 21.65 6.65 -22.42
N SER A 131 22.59 7.32 -21.76
CA SER A 131 23.94 6.79 -21.50
C SER A 131 24.08 6.06 -20.16
N SER A 132 23.06 6.03 -19.32
CA SER A 132 23.16 5.40 -18.00
C SER A 132 23.02 3.88 -18.09
N ASP A 133 23.79 3.14 -17.30
CA ASP A 133 23.66 1.68 -17.20
C ASP A 133 22.27 1.25 -16.70
N ALA A 134 21.59 2.13 -15.96
CA ALA A 134 20.22 1.93 -15.51
C ALA A 134 19.19 1.77 -16.64
N GLU A 135 19.50 2.25 -17.85
CA GLU A 135 18.62 2.12 -19.02
C GLU A 135 18.92 0.88 -19.87
N LYS A 136 20.03 0.19 -19.57
CA LYS A 136 20.34 -1.09 -20.21
C LYS A 136 19.44 -2.17 -19.60
N GLY A 137 18.57 -2.73 -20.40
CA GLY A 137 17.67 -3.79 -20.00
C GLY A 137 16.68 -4.13 -21.11
N LYS A 138 16.23 -5.37 -21.14
CA LYS A 138 15.21 -5.80 -22.09
C LYS A 138 13.85 -5.23 -21.71
N SER A 139 12.96 -5.05 -22.69
CA SER A 139 11.56 -4.73 -22.44
C SER A 139 10.89 -5.85 -21.66
N ALA A 140 10.15 -5.47 -20.61
CA ALA A 140 9.34 -6.38 -19.81
C ALA A 140 7.84 -6.25 -20.08
N ASN A 141 7.40 -5.35 -20.98
CA ASN A 141 6.00 -5.03 -21.18
C ASN A 141 5.13 -6.28 -21.37
N LYS A 142 5.45 -7.13 -22.33
CA LYS A 142 4.67 -8.35 -22.62
C LYS A 142 4.78 -9.39 -21.51
N ALA A 143 5.99 -9.60 -20.98
CA ALA A 143 6.23 -10.62 -19.96
C ALA A 143 5.47 -10.29 -18.66
N PHE A 144 5.52 -9.04 -18.20
CA PHE A 144 4.83 -8.62 -16.98
C PHE A 144 3.31 -8.65 -17.14
N ALA A 145 2.76 -8.14 -18.24
CA ALA A 145 1.33 -8.23 -18.54
C ALA A 145 0.84 -9.69 -18.60
N SER A 146 1.62 -10.59 -19.23
CA SER A 146 1.30 -12.01 -19.29
C SER A 146 1.23 -12.65 -17.90
N LEU A 147 2.16 -12.34 -17.00
CA LEU A 147 2.13 -12.84 -15.62
C LEU A 147 0.91 -12.32 -14.85
N ILE A 148 0.57 -11.04 -15.00
CA ILE A 148 -0.64 -10.46 -14.38
C ILE A 148 -1.87 -11.18 -14.94
N ASN A 149 -2.02 -11.27 -16.25
CA ASN A 149 -3.17 -11.90 -16.91
C ASN A 149 -3.32 -13.38 -16.54
N LYS A 150 -2.20 -14.11 -16.37
CA LYS A 150 -2.22 -15.47 -15.86
C LYS A 150 -2.76 -15.56 -14.44
N LYS A 151 -2.38 -14.64 -13.53
CA LYS A 151 -2.95 -14.57 -12.17
C LYS A 151 -4.45 -14.23 -12.23
N LEU A 152 -4.83 -13.24 -13.02
CA LEU A 152 -6.22 -12.84 -13.19
C LEU A 152 -7.09 -13.95 -13.79
N SER A 153 -6.58 -14.79 -14.70
CA SER A 153 -7.38 -15.85 -15.31
C SER A 153 -7.88 -16.88 -14.31
N THR A 154 -7.13 -17.16 -13.25
CA THR A 154 -7.47 -18.12 -12.20
C THR A 154 -8.13 -17.47 -10.98
N SER A 155 -8.16 -16.15 -10.88
CA SER A 155 -8.77 -15.41 -9.77
C SER A 155 -10.28 -15.28 -9.95
N HIS A 156 -11.01 -15.20 -8.82
CA HIS A 156 -12.44 -14.86 -8.83
C HIS A 156 -12.62 -13.38 -9.19
N ASN A 157 -11.96 -12.46 -8.50
CA ASN A 157 -11.90 -11.06 -8.86
C ASN A 157 -10.80 -10.84 -9.90
N LYS A 158 -11.13 -10.14 -10.98
CA LYS A 158 -10.20 -9.76 -12.05
C LYS A 158 -9.54 -8.42 -11.75
N ASP A 159 -9.16 -8.19 -10.50
CA ASP A 159 -8.64 -6.91 -10.03
C ASP A 159 -7.13 -6.95 -9.79
N VAL A 160 -6.47 -5.83 -10.01
CA VAL A 160 -5.07 -5.61 -9.69
C VAL A 160 -4.98 -4.67 -8.49
N TYR A 161 -4.11 -5.00 -7.54
CA TYR A 161 -3.85 -4.21 -6.34
C TYR A 161 -2.42 -3.68 -6.38
N VAL A 162 -2.23 -2.39 -6.14
CA VAL A 162 -0.91 -1.72 -6.11
C VAL A 162 -0.70 -1.15 -4.72
N TYR A 163 0.30 -1.64 -4.01
CA TYR A 163 0.70 -1.10 -2.70
C TYR A 163 1.90 -0.16 -2.84
N ILE A 164 1.82 1.02 -2.25
CA ILE A 164 2.84 2.07 -2.27
C ILE A 164 3.27 2.35 -0.83
N HIS A 165 4.51 2.02 -0.51
CA HIS A 165 5.05 2.12 0.84
C HIS A 165 5.38 3.55 1.27
N GLY A 166 5.58 3.74 2.58
CA GLY A 166 6.01 5.01 3.17
C GLY A 166 7.50 5.30 3.01
N TYR A 167 8.00 6.28 3.76
CA TYR A 167 9.44 6.57 3.80
C TYR A 167 10.18 5.61 4.76
N LYS A 168 11.52 5.66 4.72
CA LYS A 168 12.43 4.94 5.63
C LYS A 168 12.36 3.41 5.49
N VAL A 169 12.09 2.90 4.31
CA VAL A 169 12.05 1.46 4.07
C VAL A 169 12.96 1.03 2.92
N VAL A 170 13.53 -0.17 3.05
CA VAL A 170 14.31 -0.86 2.03
C VAL A 170 13.41 -1.53 1.00
N PHE A 171 13.99 -1.96 -0.14
CA PHE A 171 13.24 -2.60 -1.23
C PHE A 171 12.38 -3.79 -0.80
N SER A 172 12.86 -4.62 0.12
CA SER A 172 12.15 -5.84 0.56
C SER A 172 10.84 -5.53 1.31
N ASN A 173 10.75 -4.39 2.00
CA ASN A 173 9.57 -4.05 2.82
C ASN A 173 8.24 -4.05 2.03
N PRO A 174 8.08 -3.27 0.92
CA PRO A 174 6.82 -3.26 0.18
C PRO A 174 6.45 -4.62 -0.41
N LEU A 175 7.43 -5.47 -0.75
CA LEU A 175 7.15 -6.82 -1.23
C LEU A 175 6.51 -7.67 -0.10
N LEU A 176 7.04 -7.58 1.11
CA LEU A 176 6.54 -8.33 2.26
C LEU A 176 5.14 -7.86 2.68
N VAL A 177 4.90 -6.55 2.74
CA VAL A 177 3.56 -5.99 3.04
C VAL A 177 2.56 -6.37 1.95
N SER A 178 2.96 -6.29 0.68
CA SER A 178 2.09 -6.69 -0.44
C SER A 178 1.73 -8.17 -0.40
N ALA A 179 2.70 -9.03 -0.08
CA ALA A 179 2.46 -10.47 0.07
C ALA A 179 1.50 -10.78 1.23
N GLU A 180 1.63 -10.09 2.33
CA GLU A 180 0.77 -10.22 3.50
C GLU A 180 -0.67 -9.76 3.21
N LEU A 181 -0.85 -8.60 2.58
CA LEU A 181 -2.17 -8.12 2.18
C LEU A 181 -2.83 -9.06 1.15
N TRP A 182 -2.08 -9.52 0.16
CA TRP A 182 -2.57 -10.48 -0.83
C TRP A 182 -2.94 -11.83 -0.20
N HIS A 183 -2.16 -12.28 0.78
CA HIS A 183 -2.48 -13.47 1.57
C HIS A 183 -3.85 -13.35 2.23
N PHE A 184 -4.11 -12.25 2.93
CA PHE A 184 -5.40 -12.04 3.58
C PHE A 184 -6.56 -11.69 2.61
N LEU A 185 -6.27 -11.33 1.37
CA LEU A 185 -7.27 -11.27 0.29
C LEU A 185 -7.61 -12.68 -0.27
N GLY A 186 -6.96 -13.74 0.24
CA GLY A 186 -7.14 -15.12 -0.26
C GLY A 186 -6.45 -15.32 -1.60
N TYR A 187 -5.39 -14.58 -1.90
CA TYR A 187 -4.64 -14.61 -3.17
C TYR A 187 -5.47 -14.32 -4.41
N ASP A 188 -6.63 -13.70 -4.23
CA ASP A 188 -7.52 -13.31 -5.31
C ASP A 188 -6.99 -12.07 -6.03
N GLY A 189 -7.10 -12.02 -7.35
CA GLY A 189 -6.51 -10.96 -8.16
C GLY A 189 -4.99 -11.04 -8.32
N ALA A 190 -4.38 -9.94 -8.75
CA ALA A 190 -2.93 -9.80 -8.86
C ALA A 190 -2.43 -8.64 -7.99
N PHE A 191 -1.43 -8.89 -7.15
CA PHE A 191 -0.88 -7.89 -6.23
C PHE A 191 0.51 -7.45 -6.67
N ILE A 192 0.75 -6.13 -6.68
CA ILE A 192 1.99 -5.49 -7.12
C ILE A 192 2.51 -4.59 -6.01
N ALA A 193 3.76 -4.79 -5.60
CA ALA A 193 4.50 -3.88 -4.74
C ALA A 193 5.12 -2.76 -5.59
N TYR A 194 4.75 -1.51 -5.37
CA TYR A 194 5.46 -0.37 -5.95
C TYR A 194 6.54 0.11 -4.97
N ALA A 195 7.79 -0.22 -5.27
CA ALA A 195 8.95 0.03 -4.40
C ALA A 195 9.72 1.27 -4.85
N TRP A 196 9.22 2.47 -4.50
CA TRP A 196 9.90 3.73 -4.79
C TRP A 196 11.17 3.91 -3.91
N PRO A 197 12.21 4.66 -4.35
CA PRO A 197 13.51 4.74 -3.68
C PRO A 197 13.52 5.63 -2.44
N SER A 198 12.75 5.27 -1.40
CA SER A 198 12.85 5.92 -0.10
C SER A 198 14.14 5.52 0.61
N THR A 199 14.69 6.44 1.42
CA THR A 199 15.95 6.25 2.13
C THR A 199 15.69 5.70 3.54
N PRO A 200 16.37 4.62 4.00
CA PRO A 200 16.13 4.01 5.32
C PRO A 200 16.76 4.82 6.47
N SER A 201 16.59 6.14 6.46
CA SER A 201 17.09 7.09 7.47
C SER A 201 16.04 8.12 7.83
N GLN A 202 15.90 8.40 9.13
CA GLN A 202 14.98 9.44 9.59
C GLN A 202 15.38 10.86 9.15
N TRP A 203 16.67 11.07 8.87
CA TRP A 203 17.22 12.37 8.44
C TRP A 203 17.04 12.63 6.94
N ALA A 204 16.67 11.62 6.18
CA ALA A 204 16.46 11.70 4.73
C ALA A 204 15.06 12.17 4.33
N TYR A 205 14.23 12.62 5.27
CA TYR A 205 12.84 12.96 4.98
C TYR A 205 12.69 14.02 3.89
N ALA A 206 13.50 15.09 3.92
CA ALA A 206 13.47 16.14 2.89
C ALA A 206 13.88 15.60 1.51
N LYS A 207 14.93 14.75 1.43
CA LYS A 207 15.34 14.05 0.21
C LYS A 207 14.21 13.18 -0.32
N ASP A 208 13.52 12.46 0.57
CA ASP A 208 12.45 11.55 0.20
C ASP A 208 11.20 12.29 -0.32
N LEU A 209 10.97 13.55 0.07
CA LEU A 209 9.90 14.38 -0.52
C LEU A 209 10.13 14.65 -2.02
N GLU A 210 11.35 15.00 -2.40
CA GLU A 210 11.70 15.15 -3.81
C GLU A 210 11.64 13.82 -4.55
N THR A 211 12.09 12.73 -3.90
CA THR A 211 12.02 11.38 -4.47
C THR A 211 10.58 10.94 -4.69
N ALA A 212 9.67 11.25 -3.77
CA ALA A 212 8.24 10.99 -3.94
C ALA A 212 7.66 11.73 -5.17
N ALA A 213 8.03 13.00 -5.36
CA ALA A 213 7.62 13.76 -6.53
C ALA A 213 8.18 13.17 -7.83
N TYR A 214 9.45 12.75 -7.84
CA TYR A 214 10.08 12.05 -8.95
C TYR A 214 9.37 10.72 -9.30
N SER A 215 9.14 9.87 -8.31
CA SER A 215 8.51 8.55 -8.48
C SER A 215 7.04 8.63 -8.90
N SER A 216 6.38 9.77 -8.69
CA SER A 216 4.98 9.96 -9.07
C SER A 216 4.75 9.81 -10.58
N ARG A 217 5.70 10.28 -11.42
CA ARG A 217 5.64 10.06 -12.88
C ARG A 217 5.70 8.56 -13.23
N ASN A 218 6.59 7.82 -12.57
CA ASN A 218 6.77 6.39 -12.84
C ASN A 218 5.55 5.58 -12.36
N LEU A 219 4.94 5.94 -11.22
CA LEU A 219 3.68 5.35 -10.79
C LEU A 219 2.55 5.63 -11.80
N ARG A 220 2.44 6.86 -12.32
CA ARG A 220 1.46 7.20 -13.35
C ARG A 220 1.64 6.31 -14.59
N LEU A 221 2.87 6.15 -15.07
CA LEU A 221 3.18 5.27 -16.21
C LEU A 221 2.82 3.81 -15.93
N LEU A 222 3.05 3.31 -14.69
CA LEU A 222 2.61 1.99 -14.27
C LEU A 222 1.09 1.85 -14.37
N LEU A 223 0.32 2.81 -13.84
CA LEU A 223 -1.14 2.78 -13.86
C LEU A 223 -1.70 2.81 -15.28
N GLU A 224 -1.15 3.66 -16.15
CA GLU A 224 -1.50 3.71 -17.58
C GLU A 224 -1.17 2.38 -18.29
N TYR A 225 -0.01 1.79 -17.99
CA TYR A 225 0.40 0.49 -18.51
C TYR A 225 -0.55 -0.63 -18.06
N LEU A 226 -0.87 -0.71 -16.77
CA LEU A 226 -1.79 -1.72 -16.23
C LEU A 226 -3.18 -1.60 -16.87
N ALA A 227 -3.66 -0.36 -17.02
CA ALA A 227 -4.95 -0.11 -17.65
C ALA A 227 -4.97 -0.52 -19.13
N LYS A 228 -3.87 -0.37 -19.86
CA LYS A 228 -3.80 -0.63 -21.30
C LYS A 228 -3.46 -2.08 -21.65
N GLU A 229 -2.52 -2.68 -20.93
CA GLU A 229 -1.86 -3.93 -21.34
C GLU A 229 -2.34 -5.16 -20.56
N THR A 230 -3.21 -4.98 -19.54
CA THR A 230 -3.71 -6.10 -18.73
C THR A 230 -5.23 -6.28 -18.85
N ASN A 231 -5.70 -7.48 -18.45
CA ASN A 231 -7.14 -7.79 -18.38
C ASN A 231 -7.76 -7.41 -17.03
N ALA A 232 -7.14 -6.49 -16.29
CA ALA A 232 -7.67 -6.01 -15.01
C ALA A 232 -9.05 -5.38 -15.20
N ARG A 233 -10.03 -5.78 -14.39
CA ARG A 233 -11.33 -5.12 -14.32
C ARG A 233 -11.20 -3.76 -13.62
N ARG A 234 -10.50 -3.76 -12.50
CA ARG A 234 -10.16 -2.56 -11.71
C ARG A 234 -8.72 -2.63 -11.22
N ILE A 235 -8.14 -1.46 -10.98
CA ILE A 235 -6.82 -1.27 -10.39
C ILE A 235 -7.03 -0.55 -9.07
N HIS A 236 -6.80 -1.23 -7.95
CA HIS A 236 -6.93 -0.65 -6.61
C HIS A 236 -5.57 -0.18 -6.12
N ILE A 237 -5.54 0.94 -5.40
CA ILE A 237 -4.32 1.56 -4.90
C ILE A 237 -4.40 1.64 -3.40
N ILE A 238 -3.35 1.16 -2.71
CA ILE A 238 -3.19 1.30 -1.25
C ILE A 238 -1.88 2.05 -1.04
N ALA A 239 -1.95 3.28 -0.54
CA ALA A 239 -0.78 4.10 -0.29
C ALA A 239 -0.64 4.41 1.20
N TYR A 240 0.57 4.26 1.72
CA TYR A 240 0.87 4.41 3.14
C TYR A 240 1.85 5.54 3.39
N SER A 241 1.55 6.39 4.40
CA SER A 241 2.46 7.44 4.90
C SER A 241 2.96 8.36 3.75
N ALA A 242 4.26 8.58 3.61
CA ALA A 242 4.84 9.37 2.52
C ALA A 242 4.54 8.83 1.12
N GLY A 243 4.25 7.52 0.98
CA GLY A 243 3.79 6.94 -0.29
C GLY A 243 2.47 7.51 -0.79
N THR A 244 1.66 8.10 0.10
CA THR A 244 0.44 8.80 -0.29
C THR A 244 0.73 10.02 -1.16
N ARG A 245 1.88 10.68 -0.99
CA ARG A 245 2.33 11.77 -1.87
C ARG A 245 2.61 11.28 -3.28
N VAL A 246 3.29 10.11 -3.39
CA VAL A 246 3.55 9.47 -4.70
C VAL A 246 2.22 9.17 -5.39
N ALA A 247 1.27 8.58 -4.67
CA ALA A 247 -0.04 8.21 -5.19
C ALA A 247 -0.87 9.43 -5.62
N ILE A 248 -1.05 10.40 -4.72
CA ILE A 248 -1.88 11.59 -4.99
C ILE A 248 -1.31 12.39 -6.17
N ASN A 249 0.02 12.59 -6.23
CA ASN A 249 0.65 13.31 -7.34
C ASN A 249 0.51 12.57 -8.67
N ALA A 250 0.64 11.23 -8.69
CA ALA A 250 0.42 10.44 -9.90
C ALA A 250 -1.04 10.54 -10.38
N LEU A 251 -2.00 10.47 -9.45
CA LEU A 251 -3.44 10.56 -9.74
C LEU A 251 -3.84 11.97 -10.20
N SER A 252 -3.26 13.02 -9.61
CA SER A 252 -3.49 14.40 -10.06
C SER A 252 -2.96 14.63 -11.49
N GLN A 253 -1.79 14.07 -11.83
CA GLN A 253 -1.29 14.08 -13.20
C GLN A 253 -2.27 13.40 -14.17
N LEU A 254 -2.84 12.23 -13.77
CA LEU A 254 -3.85 11.55 -14.58
C LEU A 254 -5.13 12.39 -14.73
N ALA A 255 -5.57 13.10 -13.68
CA ALA A 255 -6.72 14.00 -13.74
C ALA A 255 -6.49 15.12 -14.76
N LEU A 256 -5.36 15.81 -14.68
CA LEU A 256 -5.01 16.88 -15.60
C LEU A 256 -4.86 16.41 -17.05
N LEU A 257 -4.24 15.24 -17.28
CA LEU A 257 -4.09 14.65 -18.62
C LEU A 257 -5.42 14.21 -19.25
N ASN A 258 -6.45 14.00 -18.45
CA ASN A 258 -7.78 13.56 -18.92
C ASN A 258 -8.90 14.58 -18.65
N LYS A 259 -8.58 15.83 -18.31
CA LYS A 259 -9.54 16.86 -17.87
C LYS A 259 -10.72 17.13 -18.81
N ASN A 260 -10.57 16.82 -20.08
CA ASN A 260 -11.61 17.03 -21.11
C ASN A 260 -12.60 15.86 -21.21
N GLY A 261 -12.39 14.77 -20.48
CA GLY A 261 -13.29 13.60 -20.47
C GLY A 261 -14.36 13.69 -19.38
N SER A 262 -15.49 13.03 -19.58
CA SER A 262 -16.43 12.79 -18.49
C SER A 262 -15.85 11.79 -17.48
N LYS A 263 -16.26 11.87 -16.20
CA LYS A 263 -15.83 10.90 -15.17
C LYS A 263 -15.99 9.46 -15.66
N ARG A 264 -17.14 9.10 -16.24
CA ARG A 264 -17.39 7.75 -16.76
C ARG A 264 -16.39 7.34 -17.84
N SER A 265 -16.05 8.25 -18.77
CA SER A 265 -15.07 7.97 -19.83
C SER A 265 -13.67 7.75 -19.24
N ILE A 266 -13.28 8.59 -18.28
CA ILE A 266 -11.98 8.54 -17.62
C ILE A 266 -11.83 7.26 -16.81
N THR A 267 -12.82 6.92 -15.96
CA THR A 267 -12.78 5.70 -15.13
C THR A 267 -12.80 4.43 -15.97
N ASN A 268 -13.52 4.41 -17.10
CA ASN A 268 -13.49 3.28 -18.04
C ASN A 268 -12.12 3.11 -18.71
N LYS A 269 -11.44 4.22 -19.03
CA LYS A 269 -10.11 4.22 -19.66
C LYS A 269 -9.02 3.80 -18.66
N LEU A 270 -9.01 4.40 -17.47
CA LEU A 270 -7.97 4.21 -16.47
C LEU A 270 -8.21 2.99 -15.57
N ARG A 271 -9.46 2.56 -15.45
CA ARG A 271 -9.89 1.41 -14.62
C ARG A 271 -9.46 1.48 -13.16
N ILE A 272 -9.18 2.68 -12.62
CA ILE A 272 -8.84 2.85 -11.22
C ILE A 272 -10.12 2.69 -10.39
N GLY A 273 -10.10 1.71 -9.48
CA GLY A 273 -11.20 1.42 -8.57
C GLY A 273 -11.05 2.18 -7.25
N HIS A 274 -10.86 1.45 -6.13
CA HIS A 274 -10.64 2.07 -4.83
C HIS A 274 -9.21 2.60 -4.68
N VAL A 275 -9.10 3.84 -4.22
CA VAL A 275 -7.84 4.44 -3.76
C VAL A 275 -7.91 4.60 -2.24
N ILE A 276 -7.01 3.96 -1.53
CA ILE A 276 -6.96 3.94 -0.06
C ILE A 276 -5.68 4.63 0.40
N LEU A 277 -5.83 5.71 1.17
CA LEU A 277 -4.72 6.39 1.83
C LEU A 277 -4.70 6.08 3.31
N VAL A 278 -3.58 5.62 3.82
CA VAL A 278 -3.40 5.26 5.23
C VAL A 278 -2.30 6.13 5.84
N GLY A 279 -2.62 6.84 6.92
CA GLY A 279 -1.67 7.71 7.61
C GLY A 279 -1.05 8.74 6.67
N SER A 280 -1.89 9.41 5.87
CA SER A 280 -1.41 10.26 4.78
C SER A 280 -0.62 11.46 5.28
N ASP A 281 0.60 11.59 4.78
CA ASP A 281 1.53 12.69 5.06
C ASP A 281 1.37 13.87 4.07
N SER A 282 0.34 13.85 3.23
CA SER A 282 0.06 14.93 2.29
C SER A 282 -0.53 16.15 3.01
N ASP A 283 -0.19 17.35 2.53
CA ASP A 283 -0.77 18.60 2.99
C ASP A 283 -2.24 18.72 2.55
N ARG A 284 -3.11 19.20 3.46
CA ARG A 284 -4.55 19.34 3.17
C ARG A 284 -4.86 20.37 2.10
N GLY A 285 -4.13 21.47 2.08
CA GLY A 285 -4.34 22.53 1.09
C GLY A 285 -3.95 22.07 -0.32
N ILE A 286 -2.82 21.34 -0.45
CA ILE A 286 -2.43 20.73 -1.72
C ILE A 286 -3.48 19.74 -2.18
N PHE A 287 -3.98 18.89 -1.28
CA PHE A 287 -5.02 17.92 -1.60
C PHE A 287 -6.32 18.59 -2.04
N ALA A 288 -6.73 19.67 -1.38
CA ALA A 288 -7.91 20.43 -1.77
C ALA A 288 -7.78 20.98 -3.22
N GLY A 289 -6.62 21.55 -3.57
CA GLY A 289 -6.37 21.98 -4.96
C GLY A 289 -6.49 20.84 -5.96
N TYR A 290 -6.01 19.64 -5.66
CA TYR A 290 -6.17 18.48 -6.53
C TYR A 290 -7.63 18.01 -6.66
N LEU A 291 -8.45 18.17 -5.60
CA LEU A 291 -9.90 17.91 -5.69
C LEU A 291 -10.58 18.86 -6.67
N GLU A 292 -10.23 20.16 -6.62
CA GLU A 292 -10.72 21.18 -7.56
C GLU A 292 -10.27 20.90 -9.00
N ASP A 293 -9.05 20.38 -9.19
CA ASP A 293 -8.52 19.95 -10.48
C ASP A 293 -9.12 18.64 -11.00
N GLY A 294 -10.09 18.06 -10.28
CA GLY A 294 -10.84 16.88 -10.70
C GLY A 294 -10.19 15.54 -10.33
N LEU A 295 -9.42 15.47 -9.25
CA LEU A 295 -8.79 14.25 -8.76
C LEU A 295 -9.77 13.06 -8.66
N LEU A 296 -11.01 13.29 -8.20
CA LEU A 296 -12.01 12.23 -8.06
C LEU A 296 -12.61 11.74 -9.40
N ASN A 297 -12.26 12.34 -10.52
CA ASN A 297 -12.73 11.89 -11.83
C ASN A 297 -11.93 10.69 -12.36
N VAL A 298 -10.78 10.36 -11.77
CA VAL A 298 -9.91 9.29 -12.29
C VAL A 298 -10.11 7.94 -11.60
N MET A 299 -11.00 7.86 -10.60
CA MET A 299 -11.25 6.65 -9.80
C MET A 299 -12.73 6.46 -9.46
N ASP A 300 -13.08 5.26 -9.04
CA ASP A 300 -14.46 4.98 -8.58
C ASP A 300 -14.66 5.53 -7.16
N ASP A 301 -13.76 5.24 -6.19
CA ASP A 301 -13.87 5.63 -4.79
C ASP A 301 -12.52 6.02 -4.19
N PHE A 302 -12.55 6.96 -3.25
CA PHE A 302 -11.38 7.46 -2.51
C PHE A 302 -11.62 7.37 -1.01
N THR A 303 -10.78 6.63 -0.30
CA THR A 303 -10.88 6.44 1.16
C THR A 303 -9.63 6.94 1.85
N ILE A 304 -9.78 7.77 2.88
CA ILE A 304 -8.68 8.30 3.70
C ILE A 304 -8.86 7.82 5.13
N TYR A 305 -7.92 7.03 5.63
CA TYR A 305 -7.85 6.65 7.04
C TYR A 305 -7.04 7.68 7.82
N MET A 306 -7.61 8.16 8.92
CA MET A 306 -7.08 9.22 9.77
C MET A 306 -7.01 8.78 11.22
N SER A 307 -6.03 9.28 11.97
CA SER A 307 -5.87 8.97 13.40
C SER A 307 -5.29 10.15 14.17
N ASP A 308 -5.79 10.38 15.38
CA ASP A 308 -5.21 11.35 16.34
C ASP A 308 -4.09 10.73 17.18
N THR A 309 -4.03 9.39 17.24
CA THR A 309 -2.98 8.66 17.95
C THR A 309 -1.71 8.44 17.11
N ASP A 310 -1.69 8.91 15.87
CA ASP A 310 -0.58 8.80 14.94
C ASP A 310 0.56 9.78 15.27
N LYS A 311 1.54 9.31 16.05
CA LYS A 311 2.68 10.12 16.50
C LYS A 311 3.66 10.46 15.36
N ALA A 312 3.72 9.66 14.31
CA ALA A 312 4.62 9.93 13.18
C ALA A 312 4.17 11.17 12.38
N LEU A 313 2.86 11.34 12.21
CA LEU A 313 2.30 12.56 11.60
C LEU A 313 2.46 13.79 12.50
N GLY A 314 2.53 13.61 13.81
CA GLY A 314 2.84 14.67 14.76
C GLY A 314 4.23 15.29 14.52
N ILE A 315 5.24 14.45 14.24
CA ILE A 315 6.59 14.91 13.90
C ILE A 315 6.60 15.67 12.56
N SER A 316 5.91 15.15 11.56
CA SER A 316 5.75 15.82 10.26
C SER A 316 5.09 17.19 10.40
N LYS A 317 4.06 17.31 11.26
CA LYS A 317 3.42 18.59 11.59
C LYS A 317 4.39 19.60 12.20
N PHE A 318 5.28 19.16 13.10
CA PHE A 318 6.28 20.02 13.72
C PHE A 318 7.27 20.60 12.68
N VAL A 319 7.68 19.77 11.70
CA VAL A 319 8.62 20.20 10.64
C VAL A 319 7.96 21.19 9.66
N PHE A 320 6.67 21.01 9.32
CA PHE A 320 6.00 21.79 8.27
C PHE A 320 4.94 22.78 8.76
N THR A 321 4.66 22.85 10.06
CA THR A 321 3.67 23.75 10.68
C THR A 321 2.24 23.65 10.12
N ARG A 322 1.97 22.66 9.24
CA ARG A 322 0.67 22.47 8.55
C ARG A 322 0.06 21.11 8.88
N ARG A 323 -1.27 21.04 8.91
CA ARG A 323 -2.01 19.80 9.18
C ARG A 323 -1.91 18.83 8.01
N ARG A 324 -1.71 17.55 8.36
CA ARG A 324 -1.63 16.47 7.38
C ARG A 324 -3.01 15.84 7.15
N LEU A 325 -3.18 15.28 5.96
CA LEU A 325 -4.43 14.65 5.54
C LEU A 325 -4.81 13.44 6.41
N GLY A 326 -3.81 12.69 6.91
CA GLY A 326 -4.02 11.55 7.82
C GLY A 326 -4.30 11.92 9.29
N GLN A 327 -4.39 13.21 9.64
CA GLN A 327 -4.80 13.67 10.99
C GLN A 327 -6.31 13.95 11.01
N VAL A 328 -6.98 13.67 12.13
CA VAL A 328 -8.42 13.95 12.29
C VAL A 328 -8.68 15.46 12.26
N PHE A 329 -9.84 15.88 11.79
CA PHE A 329 -10.27 17.27 11.85
C PHE A 329 -10.59 17.67 13.30
N VAL A 330 -10.37 18.95 13.62
CA VAL A 330 -10.86 19.56 14.84
C VAL A 330 -12.17 20.25 14.49
N PRO A 331 -13.30 19.90 15.14
CA PRO A 331 -14.63 20.39 14.76
C PRO A 331 -14.72 21.91 14.61
N GLU A 332 -14.11 22.65 15.55
CA GLU A 332 -14.11 24.12 15.62
C GLU A 332 -13.32 24.77 14.47
N ASN A 333 -12.42 24.02 13.82
CA ASN A 333 -11.57 24.51 12.75
C ASN A 333 -11.99 23.99 11.36
N LEU A 334 -13.14 23.32 11.26
CA LEU A 334 -13.66 22.82 9.99
C LEU A 334 -14.62 23.86 9.39
N GLU A 335 -14.14 24.57 8.37
CA GLU A 335 -14.92 25.56 7.63
C GLU A 335 -16.24 24.95 7.11
N PRO A 336 -17.37 25.66 7.22
CA PRO A 336 -18.68 25.16 6.79
C PRO A 336 -18.70 24.68 5.33
N ALA A 337 -18.06 25.42 4.42
CA ALA A 337 -17.97 25.05 3.00
C ALA A 337 -17.21 23.73 2.79
N VAL A 338 -16.14 23.50 3.56
CA VAL A 338 -15.39 22.22 3.50
C VAL A 338 -16.23 21.08 4.06
N ARG A 339 -16.95 21.30 5.14
CA ARG A 339 -17.90 20.32 5.72
C ARG A 339 -18.94 19.91 4.67
N ASP A 340 -19.63 20.89 4.10
CA ASP A 340 -20.65 20.68 3.07
C ASP A 340 -20.11 19.91 1.87
N TYR A 341 -18.89 20.24 1.42
CA TYR A 341 -18.23 19.52 0.32
C TYR A 341 -18.01 18.05 0.67
N LEU A 342 -17.43 17.77 1.86
CA LEU A 342 -17.14 16.41 2.33
C LEU A 342 -18.41 15.57 2.52
N GLU A 343 -19.50 16.16 3.00
CA GLU A 343 -20.79 15.48 3.22
C GLU A 343 -21.48 15.12 1.92
N ARG A 344 -21.38 15.97 0.90
CA ARG A 344 -22.01 15.77 -0.41
C ARG A 344 -21.21 14.88 -1.35
N THR A 345 -19.90 14.76 -1.14
CA THR A 345 -19.01 14.00 -2.01
C THR A 345 -19.07 12.50 -1.67
N LYS A 346 -19.91 11.77 -2.42
CA LYS A 346 -20.18 10.35 -2.17
C LYS A 346 -18.98 9.44 -2.41
N ASP A 347 -18.11 9.83 -3.35
CA ASP A 347 -16.94 9.05 -3.76
C ASP A 347 -15.71 9.30 -2.86
N LEU A 348 -15.87 10.10 -1.79
CA LEU A 348 -14.83 10.40 -0.81
C LEU A 348 -15.27 9.97 0.59
N SER A 349 -14.55 9.04 1.19
CA SER A 349 -14.80 8.56 2.54
C SER A 349 -13.62 8.89 3.46
N LEU A 350 -13.91 9.55 4.58
CA LEU A 350 -12.96 9.84 5.64
C LEU A 350 -13.25 8.91 6.82
N ILE A 351 -12.27 8.11 7.22
CA ILE A 351 -12.43 7.11 8.29
C ILE A 351 -11.49 7.43 9.43
N ASN A 352 -12.05 7.77 10.59
CA ASN A 352 -11.30 7.99 11.81
C ASN A 352 -11.10 6.65 12.54
N VAL A 353 -9.84 6.22 12.68
CA VAL A 353 -9.46 4.96 13.31
C VAL A 353 -9.00 5.12 14.76
N THR A 354 -9.07 6.32 15.32
CA THR A 354 -8.52 6.63 16.66
C THR A 354 -9.00 5.63 17.73
N ASN A 355 -10.28 5.23 17.68
CA ASN A 355 -10.90 4.30 18.63
C ASN A 355 -10.94 2.84 18.12
N ALA A 356 -10.34 2.53 16.98
CA ALA A 356 -10.30 1.14 16.52
C ALA A 356 -9.37 0.31 17.41
N GLU A 357 -9.76 -0.95 17.65
CA GLU A 357 -8.98 -1.88 18.49
C GLU A 357 -7.53 -1.95 18.00
N GLU A 358 -6.57 -1.74 18.91
CA GLU A 358 -5.11 -1.76 18.64
C GLU A 358 -4.60 -0.74 17.62
N ALA A 359 -5.37 0.27 17.24
CA ALA A 359 -4.92 1.30 16.29
C ALA A 359 -3.73 2.13 16.81
N ALA A 360 -3.66 2.34 18.13
CA ALA A 360 -2.60 3.11 18.79
C ALA A 360 -1.32 2.30 19.08
N VAL A 361 -1.25 1.01 18.72
CA VAL A 361 -0.10 0.15 19.03
C VAL A 361 1.19 0.68 18.39
N GLY A 362 2.25 0.76 19.19
CA GLY A 362 3.53 1.34 18.80
C GLY A 362 3.47 2.86 18.70
N ASN A 363 3.73 3.43 17.54
CA ASN A 363 3.60 4.86 17.28
C ASN A 363 2.22 5.27 16.70
N GLY A 364 1.27 4.32 16.65
CA GLY A 364 -0.07 4.59 16.11
C GLY A 364 -0.11 4.86 14.60
N HIS A 365 0.96 4.58 13.84
CA HIS A 365 1.06 4.90 12.40
C HIS A 365 0.73 3.70 11.50
N ALA A 366 1.12 2.49 11.88
CA ALA A 366 0.92 1.27 11.09
C ALA A 366 -0.40 0.56 11.40
N TYR A 367 -1.45 1.28 11.75
CA TYR A 367 -2.74 0.72 12.20
C TYR A 367 -3.40 -0.21 11.18
N PHE A 368 -3.22 -0.01 9.88
CA PHE A 368 -3.79 -0.89 8.84
C PHE A 368 -3.25 -2.33 8.91
N ARG A 369 -2.08 -2.53 9.55
CA ARG A 369 -1.49 -3.85 9.79
C ARG A 369 -1.54 -4.29 11.25
N LYS A 370 -1.65 -3.35 12.19
CA LYS A 370 -1.62 -3.63 13.63
C LYS A 370 -3.01 -3.83 14.20
N SER A 371 -4.00 -3.08 13.73
CA SER A 371 -5.37 -3.18 14.17
C SER A 371 -6.14 -4.24 13.37
N PRO A 372 -6.66 -5.32 14.02
CA PRO A 372 -7.54 -6.29 13.36
C PRO A 372 -8.82 -5.68 12.79
N TRP A 373 -9.32 -4.59 13.39
CA TRP A 373 -10.50 -3.89 12.89
C TRP A 373 -10.21 -3.13 11.60
N VAL A 374 -9.12 -2.34 11.60
CA VAL A 374 -8.76 -1.53 10.43
C VAL A 374 -8.33 -2.43 9.26
N SER A 375 -7.56 -3.49 9.52
CA SER A 375 -7.22 -4.45 8.47
C SER A 375 -8.44 -5.13 7.88
N SER A 376 -9.46 -5.46 8.68
CA SER A 376 -10.74 -5.98 8.18
C SER A 376 -11.46 -4.98 7.29
N ASP A 377 -11.54 -3.72 7.71
CA ASP A 377 -12.20 -2.66 6.95
C ASP A 377 -11.54 -2.43 5.58
N VAL A 378 -10.20 -2.37 5.55
CA VAL A 378 -9.41 -2.26 4.30
C VAL A 378 -9.69 -3.46 3.38
N LEU A 379 -9.66 -4.69 3.91
CA LEU A 379 -9.89 -5.89 3.12
C LEU A 379 -11.34 -5.98 2.59
N MET A 380 -12.33 -5.53 3.39
CA MET A 380 -13.73 -5.47 2.95
C MET A 380 -13.93 -4.48 1.81
N THR A 381 -13.25 -3.34 1.88
CA THR A 381 -13.24 -2.35 0.78
C THR A 381 -12.70 -2.98 -0.50
N LEU A 382 -11.55 -3.62 -0.42
CA LEU A 382 -10.84 -4.15 -1.59
C LEU A 382 -11.53 -5.40 -2.19
N LYS A 383 -12.03 -6.30 -1.35
CA LYS A 383 -12.56 -7.59 -1.79
C LYS A 383 -14.01 -7.52 -2.25
N TYR A 384 -14.83 -6.71 -1.58
CA TYR A 384 -16.28 -6.70 -1.77
C TYR A 384 -16.82 -5.33 -2.19
N SER A 385 -15.97 -4.30 -2.29
CA SER A 385 -16.37 -2.92 -2.65
C SER A 385 -17.51 -2.37 -1.79
N LEU A 386 -17.54 -2.74 -0.50
CA LEU A 386 -18.58 -2.30 0.44
C LEU A 386 -18.38 -0.84 0.85
N THR A 387 -19.46 -0.10 0.96
CA THR A 387 -19.45 1.26 1.54
C THR A 387 -19.10 1.24 3.03
N PRO A 388 -18.65 2.33 3.65
CA PRO A 388 -18.29 2.34 5.07
C PRO A 388 -19.40 1.84 5.99
N GLY A 389 -20.68 2.21 5.75
CA GLY A 389 -21.82 1.72 6.51
C GLY A 389 -22.02 0.21 6.37
N GLU A 390 -21.83 -0.35 5.18
CA GLU A 390 -21.92 -1.79 4.91
C GLU A 390 -20.75 -2.58 5.50
N ARG A 391 -19.65 -1.92 5.87
CA ARG A 391 -18.53 -2.49 6.62
C ARG A 391 -18.69 -2.38 8.14
N GLY A 392 -19.85 -1.89 8.63
CA GLY A 392 -20.18 -1.79 10.05
C GLY A 392 -19.80 -0.46 10.72
N LEU A 393 -19.21 0.48 10.00
CA LEU A 393 -18.89 1.80 10.50
C LEU A 393 -20.14 2.66 10.71
N VAL A 394 -20.04 3.69 11.53
CA VAL A 394 -21.11 4.66 11.77
C VAL A 394 -20.63 6.08 11.45
N ARG A 395 -21.57 6.96 11.09
CA ARG A 395 -21.25 8.39 10.91
C ARG A 395 -20.92 9.02 12.26
N ASP A 396 -19.86 9.82 12.29
CA ASP A 396 -19.55 10.68 13.40
C ASP A 396 -20.63 11.76 13.56
N LYS A 397 -20.89 12.21 14.79
CA LYS A 397 -21.94 13.20 15.09
C LYS A 397 -21.48 14.63 14.80
N GLU A 398 -20.19 14.91 14.93
CA GLU A 398 -19.60 16.24 14.88
C GLU A 398 -18.78 16.50 13.62
N LEU A 399 -18.28 15.42 12.97
CA LEU A 399 -17.39 15.51 11.83
C LEU A 399 -17.94 14.73 10.62
N PRO A 400 -17.63 15.15 9.39
CA PRO A 400 -18.02 14.43 8.18
C PRO A 400 -17.17 13.17 7.97
N THR A 401 -17.03 12.36 9.03
CA THR A 401 -16.21 11.16 9.06
C THR A 401 -17.01 9.91 9.42
N TRP A 402 -16.44 8.76 9.18
CA TRP A 402 -16.90 7.48 9.68
C TRP A 402 -16.02 7.03 10.83
N VAL A 403 -16.59 6.37 11.84
CA VAL A 403 -15.88 5.89 13.03
C VAL A 403 -16.19 4.43 13.30
N PHE A 404 -15.29 3.77 13.99
CA PHE A 404 -15.48 2.41 14.50
C PHE A 404 -16.29 2.49 15.81
N PRO A 405 -17.51 1.94 15.86
CA PRO A 405 -18.28 1.87 17.10
C PRO A 405 -17.77 0.73 18.00
N ASP A 406 -18.06 0.79 19.30
CA ASP A 406 -17.65 -0.23 20.28
C ASP A 406 -18.11 -1.65 19.88
N ASN A 407 -19.29 -1.77 19.28
CA ASN A 407 -19.85 -3.02 18.78
C ASN A 407 -19.51 -3.31 17.31
N TYR A 408 -18.39 -2.75 16.81
CA TYR A 408 -17.98 -2.91 15.39
C TYR A 408 -17.97 -4.36 14.92
N THR A 409 -17.46 -5.28 15.75
CA THR A 409 -17.37 -6.71 15.38
C THR A 409 -18.74 -7.32 15.10
N ASP A 410 -19.74 -7.01 15.92
CA ASP A 410 -21.09 -7.56 15.75
C ASP A 410 -21.78 -6.96 14.52
N ARG A 411 -21.60 -5.67 14.31
CA ARG A 411 -22.08 -4.98 13.10
C ARG A 411 -21.45 -5.56 11.83
N LEU A 412 -20.14 -5.76 11.84
CA LEU A 412 -19.42 -6.36 10.72
C LEU A 412 -19.96 -7.76 10.39
N ARG A 413 -20.18 -8.61 11.40
CA ARG A 413 -20.77 -9.94 11.21
C ARG A 413 -22.15 -9.87 10.58
N GLN A 414 -23.02 -8.97 11.09
CA GLN A 414 -24.36 -8.82 10.55
C GLN A 414 -24.32 -8.37 9.08
N GLN A 415 -23.49 -7.38 8.76
CA GLN A 415 -23.34 -6.87 7.40
C GLN A 415 -22.82 -7.95 6.44
N LEU A 416 -21.86 -8.76 6.87
CA LEU A 416 -21.33 -9.86 6.06
C LEU A 416 -22.40 -10.92 5.77
N LYS A 417 -23.23 -11.25 6.76
CA LYS A 417 -24.36 -12.15 6.58
C LYS A 417 -25.37 -11.60 5.57
N ASP A 418 -25.75 -10.32 5.73
CA ASP A 418 -26.80 -9.68 4.94
C ASP A 418 -26.34 -9.38 3.50
N LYS A 419 -25.06 -9.06 3.28
CA LYS A 419 -24.53 -8.59 1.99
C LYS A 419 -23.81 -9.65 1.18
N ILE A 420 -23.20 -10.64 1.84
CA ILE A 420 -22.34 -11.63 1.19
C ILE A 420 -22.89 -13.06 1.37
N GLY A 421 -23.96 -13.22 2.17
CA GLY A 421 -24.59 -14.52 2.39
C GLY A 421 -23.73 -15.50 3.22
N LEU A 422 -22.78 -14.98 3.99
CA LEU A 422 -21.93 -15.79 4.86
C LEU A 422 -22.63 -16.03 6.20
N ASN A 423 -23.07 -17.27 6.43
CA ASN A 423 -23.75 -17.71 7.67
C ASN A 423 -22.76 -18.00 8.81
#